data_c731f26b409de2044332f42839829152
#
_entry.id   c731f26b409de2044332f42839829152
#
_cell.length_a   1.000
_cell.length_b   1.000
_cell.length_c   1.000
_cell.angle_alpha   90.00
_cell.angle_beta   90.00
_cell.angle_gamma   90.00
#
_symmetry.space_group_name_H-M   'P 1'
#
loop_
_entity.id
_entity.type
_entity.pdbx_description
1 polymer ?
#
loop_
_entity_poly.entity_id
_entity_poly.type
_entity_poly.pdbx_seq_one_letter_code
_entity_poly.pdbx_strand_id
1 'polypeptide(L)'
;MSHAAAEQVKGGSFLLTPIGAMPQFTPEEFGDDAKEFARAAKDFIQGEVLPRDEQIDKLDLPLTVELMKKAGELGLLGLEIPEAYEGMDVDKKTAMLVLEEMSKQGSFAVTYSANTGIGTLPIVYFGTEAQKQAYLPKLGTGEWLAAYALTEAGSGSDALAAKTTAVLDGD
;
A
#
# COMPACT_ATOMS: atom_id res chain seq x y z
N MET A 1 -20.92 19.04 15.67
CA MET A 1 -21.17 18.02 16.72
C MET A 1 -19.87 17.33 17.00
N SER A 2 -19.35 17.38 18.22
CA SER A 2 -18.07 16.79 18.61
C SER A 2 -18.15 15.26 18.45
N HIS A 3 -17.43 14.68 17.48
CA HIS A 3 -17.16 13.26 17.49
C HIS A 3 -16.29 12.99 18.72
N ALA A 4 -16.91 12.46 19.78
CA ALA A 4 -16.14 11.85 20.86
C ALA A 4 -15.23 10.79 20.20
N ALA A 5 -13.92 10.91 20.40
CA ALA A 5 -12.97 9.92 19.92
C ALA A 5 -13.42 8.54 20.43
N ALA A 6 -13.81 7.66 19.51
CA ALA A 6 -14.17 6.30 19.87
C ALA A 6 -12.97 5.68 20.58
N GLU A 7 -13.20 5.12 21.77
CA GLU A 7 -12.16 4.46 22.53
C GLU A 7 -11.52 3.36 21.66
N GLN A 8 -10.22 3.50 21.37
CA GLN A 8 -9.55 2.56 20.48
C GLN A 8 -9.59 1.16 21.09
N VAL A 9 -10.25 0.25 20.38
CA VAL A 9 -10.26 -1.18 20.73
C VAL A 9 -8.83 -1.71 20.61
N LYS A 10 -8.24 -2.14 21.73
CA LYS A 10 -6.85 -2.59 21.76
C LYS A 10 -6.75 -4.11 21.51
N GLY A 11 -5.93 -4.46 20.51
CA GLY A 11 -5.63 -5.86 20.20
C GLY A 11 -6.88 -6.69 19.91
N GLY A 12 -6.95 -7.91 20.45
CA GLY A 12 -8.06 -8.84 20.27
C GLY A 12 -9.25 -8.64 21.23
N SER A 13 -9.33 -7.52 21.95
CA SER A 13 -10.42 -7.27 22.92
C SER A 13 -11.82 -7.31 22.28
N PHE A 14 -11.91 -7.00 20.99
CA PHE A 14 -13.16 -7.11 20.23
C PHE A 14 -13.76 -8.53 20.26
N LEU A 15 -12.92 -9.57 20.37
CA LEU A 15 -13.37 -10.97 20.47
C LEU A 15 -14.16 -11.27 21.75
N LEU A 16 -13.96 -10.46 22.79
CA LEU A 16 -14.59 -10.60 24.11
C LEU A 16 -15.72 -9.59 24.34
N THR A 17 -15.91 -8.66 23.41
CA THR A 17 -16.92 -7.61 23.51
C THR A 17 -18.27 -8.14 23.03
N PRO A 18 -19.37 -7.94 23.77
CA PRO A 18 -20.70 -8.37 23.33
C PRO A 18 -21.08 -7.76 21.97
N ILE A 19 -21.77 -8.54 21.13
CA ILE A 19 -22.32 -8.08 19.86
C ILE A 19 -23.22 -6.85 20.11
N GLY A 20 -23.00 -5.80 19.33
CA GLY A 20 -23.74 -4.52 19.47
C GLY A 20 -23.11 -3.51 20.44
N ALA A 21 -22.11 -3.91 21.24
CA ALA A 21 -21.38 -2.99 22.11
C ALA A 21 -20.15 -2.36 21.42
N MET A 22 -19.81 -2.80 20.20
CA MET A 22 -18.73 -2.21 19.39
C MET A 22 -19.31 -1.43 18.21
N PRO A 23 -18.64 -0.33 17.83
CA PRO A 23 -18.88 0.29 16.53
C PRO A 23 -18.62 -0.74 15.43
N GLN A 24 -19.59 -0.98 14.57
CA GLN A 24 -19.42 -1.78 13.38
C GLN A 24 -19.18 -0.81 12.20
N PHE A 25 -18.21 -1.14 11.36
CA PHE A 25 -17.98 -0.42 10.13
C PHE A 25 -18.62 -1.22 8.98
N THR A 26 -19.42 -0.56 8.17
CA THR A 26 -20.04 -1.16 6.99
C THR A 26 -19.65 -0.37 5.74
N PRO A 27 -19.72 -0.98 4.52
CA PRO A 27 -19.34 -0.29 3.27
C PRO A 27 -20.08 1.02 3.03
N GLU A 28 -21.29 1.18 3.58
CA GLU A 28 -22.08 2.41 3.48
C GLU A 28 -21.44 3.59 4.21
N GLU A 29 -20.59 3.31 5.21
CA GLU A 29 -19.90 4.33 6.02
C GLU A 29 -18.66 4.94 5.35
N PHE A 30 -18.24 4.43 4.18
CA PHE A 30 -17.19 5.09 3.41
C PHE A 30 -17.64 6.48 2.98
N GLY A 31 -16.79 7.48 3.27
CA GLY A 31 -16.98 8.85 2.80
C GLY A 31 -16.87 8.99 1.28
N ASP A 32 -17.23 10.15 0.76
CA ASP A 32 -17.22 10.41 -0.68
C ASP A 32 -15.80 10.37 -1.24
N ASP A 33 -14.81 10.91 -0.53
CA ASP A 33 -13.40 10.89 -0.93
C ASP A 33 -12.88 9.45 -1.10
N ALA A 34 -13.17 8.55 -0.15
CA ALA A 34 -12.80 7.14 -0.25
C ALA A 34 -13.42 6.46 -1.48
N LYS A 35 -14.69 6.78 -1.76
CA LYS A 35 -15.40 6.28 -2.94
C LYS A 35 -14.84 6.84 -4.25
N GLU A 36 -14.34 8.08 -4.24
CA GLU A 36 -13.67 8.66 -5.42
C GLU A 36 -12.33 7.98 -5.71
N PHE A 37 -11.50 7.74 -4.69
CA PHE A 37 -10.29 6.94 -4.86
C PHE A 37 -10.56 5.54 -5.39
N ALA A 38 -11.57 4.86 -4.85
CA ALA A 38 -11.98 3.54 -5.33
C ALA A 38 -12.48 3.58 -6.78
N ARG A 39 -13.20 4.63 -7.18
CA ARG A 39 -13.65 4.83 -8.56
C ARG A 39 -12.48 5.04 -9.50
N ALA A 40 -11.52 5.89 -9.13
CA ALA A 40 -10.31 6.12 -9.92
C ALA A 40 -9.51 4.82 -10.10
N ALA A 41 -9.36 4.02 -9.05
CA ALA A 41 -8.71 2.71 -9.11
C ALA A 41 -9.46 1.73 -10.01
N LYS A 42 -10.78 1.69 -9.91
CA LYS A 42 -11.64 0.86 -10.77
C LYS A 42 -11.50 1.22 -12.24
N ASP A 43 -11.57 2.51 -12.56
CA ASP A 43 -11.47 2.99 -13.95
C ASP A 43 -10.08 2.69 -14.50
N PHE A 44 -9.02 2.87 -13.71
CA PHE A 44 -7.66 2.51 -14.08
C PHE A 44 -7.51 1.00 -14.35
N ILE A 45 -8.00 0.15 -13.45
CA ILE A 45 -7.92 -1.31 -13.63
C ILE A 45 -8.70 -1.74 -14.88
N GLN A 46 -9.92 -1.23 -15.07
CA GLN A 46 -10.75 -1.61 -16.20
C GLN A 46 -10.24 -1.08 -17.54
N GLY A 47 -9.71 0.14 -17.56
CA GLY A 47 -9.26 0.81 -18.78
C GLY A 47 -7.83 0.48 -19.19
N GLU A 48 -6.94 0.28 -18.22
CA GLU A 48 -5.50 0.17 -18.48
C GLU A 48 -4.93 -1.23 -18.20
N VAL A 49 -5.37 -1.89 -17.13
CA VAL A 49 -4.73 -3.14 -16.67
C VAL A 49 -5.39 -4.37 -17.29
N LEU A 50 -6.71 -4.52 -17.13
CA LEU A 50 -7.43 -5.71 -17.62
C LEU A 50 -7.31 -5.93 -19.13
N PRO A 51 -7.30 -4.90 -20.01
CA PRO A 51 -7.08 -5.11 -21.42
C PRO A 51 -5.72 -5.69 -21.79
N ARG A 52 -4.78 -5.67 -20.86
CA ARG A 52 -3.38 -6.14 -21.03
C ARG A 52 -3.05 -7.36 -20.17
N ASP A 53 -4.09 -8.03 -19.64
CA ASP A 53 -3.99 -9.15 -18.70
C ASP A 53 -3.00 -10.23 -19.16
N GLU A 54 -3.12 -10.70 -20.40
CA GLU A 54 -2.22 -11.73 -20.95
C GLU A 54 -0.74 -11.30 -21.00
N GLN A 55 -0.47 -10.01 -21.23
CA GLN A 55 0.91 -9.50 -21.27
C GLN A 55 1.50 -9.44 -19.86
N ILE A 56 0.70 -9.00 -18.90
CA ILE A 56 1.09 -8.94 -17.48
C ILE A 56 1.39 -10.37 -16.97
N ASP A 57 0.53 -11.34 -17.27
CA ASP A 57 0.73 -12.74 -16.88
C ASP A 57 1.94 -13.40 -17.54
N LYS A 58 2.38 -12.90 -18.70
CA LYS A 58 3.64 -13.31 -19.35
C LYS A 58 4.87 -12.58 -18.80
N LEU A 59 4.71 -11.85 -17.67
CA LEU A 59 5.78 -11.11 -16.99
C LEU A 59 6.41 -10.01 -17.87
N ASP A 60 5.60 -9.26 -18.63
CA ASP A 60 6.05 -8.07 -19.35
C ASP A 60 6.42 -6.97 -18.33
N LEU A 61 7.68 -6.96 -17.92
CA LEU A 61 8.19 -6.01 -16.93
C LEU A 61 8.10 -4.55 -17.41
N PRO A 62 8.48 -4.19 -18.65
CA PRO A 62 8.30 -2.83 -19.17
C PRO A 62 6.85 -2.34 -19.05
N LEU A 63 5.89 -3.16 -19.43
CA LEU A 63 4.47 -2.85 -19.30
C LEU A 63 4.06 -2.66 -17.83
N THR A 64 4.49 -3.58 -16.95
CA THR A 64 4.18 -3.48 -15.52
C THR A 64 4.70 -2.18 -14.92
N VAL A 65 5.93 -1.79 -15.25
CA VAL A 65 6.51 -0.50 -14.81
C VAL A 65 5.73 0.69 -15.38
N GLU A 66 5.32 0.66 -16.64
CA GLU A 66 4.46 1.69 -17.23
C GLU A 66 3.15 1.85 -16.46
N LEU A 67 2.47 0.74 -16.18
CA LEU A 67 1.20 0.74 -15.45
C LEU A 67 1.37 1.24 -14.01
N MET A 68 2.45 0.88 -13.33
CA MET A 68 2.75 1.39 -11.99
C MET A 68 2.98 2.92 -12.00
N LYS A 69 3.68 3.45 -13.01
CA LYS A 69 3.84 4.91 -13.17
C LYS A 69 2.50 5.61 -13.39
N LYS A 70 1.64 5.06 -14.23
CA LYS A 70 0.28 5.59 -14.43
C LYS A 70 -0.53 5.58 -13.14
N ALA A 71 -0.42 4.51 -12.34
CA ALA A 71 -1.04 4.47 -11.02
C ALA A 71 -0.49 5.56 -10.08
N GLY A 72 0.81 5.85 -10.15
CA GLY A 72 1.44 6.96 -9.43
C GLY A 72 0.93 8.33 -9.87
N GLU A 73 0.79 8.57 -11.17
CA GLU A 73 0.22 9.81 -11.74
C GLU A 73 -1.22 10.06 -11.26
N LEU A 74 -1.97 8.99 -10.97
CA LEU A 74 -3.31 9.06 -10.40
C LEU A 74 -3.31 9.17 -8.86
N GLY A 75 -2.14 9.26 -8.22
CA GLY A 75 -1.98 9.31 -6.77
C GLY A 75 -2.21 7.98 -6.04
N LEU A 76 -2.47 6.89 -6.77
CA LEU A 76 -2.83 5.60 -6.19
C LEU A 76 -1.65 4.88 -5.50
N LEU A 77 -0.40 5.27 -5.77
CA LEU A 77 0.77 4.73 -5.06
C LEU A 77 1.08 5.49 -3.76
N GLY A 78 0.61 6.74 -3.65
CA GLY A 78 0.89 7.62 -2.52
C GLY A 78 -0.19 7.66 -1.45
N LEU A 79 -1.18 6.77 -1.47
CA LEU A 79 -2.36 6.84 -0.61
C LEU A 79 -2.01 6.90 0.90
N GLU A 80 -1.11 6.04 1.37
CA GLU A 80 -0.71 5.94 2.77
C GLU A 80 0.60 6.70 3.09
N ILE A 81 1.13 7.44 2.14
CA ILE A 81 2.27 8.34 2.34
C ILE A 81 1.74 9.64 2.96
N PRO A 82 2.34 10.14 4.07
CA PRO A 82 1.91 11.41 4.66
C PRO A 82 2.06 12.60 3.70
N GLU A 83 1.17 13.60 3.83
CA GLU A 83 1.18 14.83 3.03
C GLU A 83 2.54 15.57 3.08
N ALA A 84 3.24 15.51 4.22
CA ALA A 84 4.57 16.09 4.38
C ALA A 84 5.62 15.54 3.38
N TYR A 85 5.33 14.40 2.75
CA TYR A 85 6.16 13.74 1.75
C TYR A 85 5.41 13.56 0.42
N GLU A 86 4.53 14.49 0.10
CA GLU A 86 3.75 14.55 -1.14
C GLU A 86 2.76 13.37 -1.32
N GLY A 87 2.33 12.74 -0.23
CA GLY A 87 1.33 11.69 -0.24
C GLY A 87 -0.09 12.21 -0.01
N MET A 88 -1.04 11.28 0.04
CA MET A 88 -2.47 11.57 0.25
C MET A 88 -2.91 11.43 1.72
N ASP A 89 -2.11 10.79 2.56
CA ASP A 89 -2.35 10.57 3.99
C ASP A 89 -3.75 9.98 4.31
N VAL A 90 -4.24 9.08 3.43
CA VAL A 90 -5.55 8.47 3.64
C VAL A 90 -5.51 7.41 4.74
N ASP A 91 -6.64 7.15 5.35
CA ASP A 91 -6.76 6.10 6.35
C ASP A 91 -6.67 4.68 5.74
N LYS A 92 -6.33 3.70 6.57
CA LYS A 92 -6.16 2.31 6.15
C LYS A 92 -7.42 1.73 5.49
N LYS A 93 -8.62 2.13 5.89
CA LYS A 93 -9.87 1.65 5.31
C LYS A 93 -10.01 2.10 3.86
N THR A 94 -9.69 3.36 3.60
CA THR A 94 -9.66 3.92 2.24
C THR A 94 -8.62 3.21 1.36
N ALA A 95 -7.40 3.00 1.87
CA ALA A 95 -6.37 2.25 1.15
C ALA A 95 -6.81 0.80 0.84
N MET A 96 -7.49 0.14 1.77
CA MET A 96 -8.02 -1.21 1.56
C MET A 96 -9.15 -1.25 0.52
N LEU A 97 -10.02 -0.24 0.47
CA LEU A 97 -11.06 -0.12 -0.55
C LEU A 97 -10.46 0.04 -1.95
N VAL A 98 -9.39 0.82 -2.08
CA VAL A 98 -8.64 0.94 -3.34
C VAL A 98 -7.98 -0.39 -3.71
N LEU A 99 -7.36 -1.08 -2.75
CA LEU A 99 -6.73 -2.38 -2.98
C LEU A 99 -7.73 -3.43 -3.46
N GLU A 100 -8.98 -3.40 -2.99
CA GLU A 100 -10.05 -4.28 -3.47
C GLU A 100 -10.26 -4.11 -5.00
N GLU A 101 -10.30 -2.88 -5.50
CA GLU A 101 -10.40 -2.62 -6.93
C GLU A 101 -9.14 -3.07 -7.69
N MET A 102 -7.96 -2.82 -7.15
CA MET A 102 -6.67 -3.23 -7.73
C MET A 102 -6.52 -4.76 -7.80
N SER A 103 -7.23 -5.51 -6.98
CA SER A 103 -7.14 -6.98 -6.88
C SER A 103 -7.77 -7.73 -8.06
N LYS A 104 -8.39 -7.05 -9.00
CA LYS A 104 -9.08 -7.68 -10.15
C LYS A 104 -8.13 -8.33 -11.16
N GLN A 105 -6.87 -7.93 -11.20
CA GLN A 105 -5.81 -8.60 -11.93
C GLN A 105 -4.73 -9.09 -10.94
N GLY A 106 -4.57 -10.40 -10.82
CA GLY A 106 -3.80 -11.02 -9.72
C GLY A 106 -2.33 -10.67 -9.72
N SER A 107 -1.66 -10.73 -10.86
CA SER A 107 -0.22 -10.44 -10.98
C SER A 107 0.07 -8.96 -10.72
N PHE A 108 -0.77 -8.06 -11.24
CA PHE A 108 -0.66 -6.62 -10.99
C PHE A 108 -0.95 -6.27 -9.53
N ALA A 109 -1.95 -6.92 -8.92
CA ALA A 109 -2.30 -6.73 -7.52
C ALA A 109 -1.12 -7.01 -6.57
N VAL A 110 -0.34 -8.07 -6.84
CA VAL A 110 0.86 -8.39 -6.06
C VAL A 110 1.92 -7.30 -6.21
N THR A 111 2.16 -6.84 -7.44
CA THR A 111 3.12 -5.74 -7.70
C THR A 111 2.71 -4.45 -6.99
N TYR A 112 1.44 -4.07 -7.14
CA TYR A 112 0.87 -2.88 -6.50
C TYR A 112 0.97 -2.96 -4.98
N SER A 113 0.47 -4.05 -4.37
CA SER A 113 0.46 -4.20 -2.92
C SER A 113 1.85 -4.38 -2.31
N ALA A 114 2.78 -5.01 -3.04
CA ALA A 114 4.18 -5.10 -2.60
C ALA A 114 4.83 -3.70 -2.57
N ASN A 115 4.60 -2.89 -3.60
CA ASN A 115 5.13 -1.52 -3.65
C ASN A 115 4.52 -0.64 -2.56
N THR A 116 3.19 -0.51 -2.50
CA THR A 116 2.50 0.41 -1.58
C THR A 116 2.52 -0.06 -0.13
N GLY A 117 2.53 -1.36 0.10
CA GLY A 117 2.53 -1.97 1.42
C GLY A 117 3.94 -2.23 1.94
N ILE A 118 4.42 -3.45 1.75
CA ILE A 118 5.65 -3.95 2.39
C ILE A 118 6.92 -3.24 1.90
N GLY A 119 6.92 -2.65 0.73
CA GLY A 119 8.04 -1.87 0.18
C GLY A 119 8.10 -0.44 0.74
N THR A 120 6.96 0.26 0.79
CA THR A 120 6.88 1.69 1.16
C THR A 120 6.63 1.92 2.64
N LEU A 121 5.70 1.19 3.26
CA LEU A 121 5.29 1.44 4.66
C LEU A 121 6.41 1.28 5.70
N PRO A 122 7.41 0.40 5.55
CA PRO A 122 8.55 0.39 6.47
C PRO A 122 9.29 1.73 6.51
N ILE A 123 9.40 2.42 5.37
CA ILE A 123 10.01 3.76 5.32
C ILE A 123 9.09 4.79 5.99
N VAL A 124 7.78 4.71 5.75
CA VAL A 124 6.80 5.60 6.40
C VAL A 124 6.87 5.49 7.92
N TYR A 125 6.92 4.27 8.46
CA TYR A 125 6.85 4.05 9.91
C TYR A 125 8.20 4.15 10.62
N PHE A 126 9.27 3.72 10.00
CA PHE A 126 10.56 3.52 10.64
C PHE A 126 11.73 4.28 10.01
N GLY A 127 11.52 4.89 8.83
CA GLY A 127 12.55 5.69 8.15
C GLY A 127 12.93 6.93 8.97
N THR A 128 14.21 7.32 8.91
CA THR A 128 14.64 8.63 9.37
C THR A 128 14.02 9.73 8.50
N GLU A 129 13.98 10.96 9.00
CA GLU A 129 13.46 12.11 8.24
C GLU A 129 14.14 12.24 6.87
N ALA A 130 15.48 12.11 6.83
CA ALA A 130 16.24 12.15 5.58
C ALA A 130 15.84 11.04 4.60
N GLN A 131 15.58 9.82 5.09
CA GLN A 131 15.11 8.71 4.26
C GLN A 131 13.69 8.98 3.74
N LYS A 132 12.78 9.44 4.58
CA LYS A 132 11.42 9.78 4.17
C LYS A 132 11.41 10.82 3.06
N GLN A 133 12.14 11.91 3.23
CA GLN A 133 12.27 12.97 2.23
C GLN A 133 12.91 12.48 0.92
N ALA A 134 13.87 11.58 0.99
CA ALA A 134 14.57 11.09 -0.20
C ALA A 134 13.74 10.07 -1.00
N TYR A 135 12.96 9.22 -0.33
CA TYR A 135 12.32 8.06 -0.97
C TYR A 135 10.81 8.22 -1.19
N LEU A 136 10.07 8.74 -0.20
CA LEU A 136 8.61 8.69 -0.25
C LEU A 136 7.98 9.46 -1.43
N PRO A 137 8.45 10.68 -1.80
CA PRO A 137 7.91 11.38 -2.97
C PRO A 137 8.06 10.57 -4.26
N LYS A 138 9.22 9.92 -4.44
CA LYS A 138 9.51 9.12 -5.64
C LYS A 138 8.74 7.81 -5.69
N LEU A 139 8.45 7.22 -4.53
CA LEU A 139 7.61 6.04 -4.42
C LEU A 139 6.13 6.37 -4.66
N GLY A 140 5.67 7.51 -4.16
CA GLY A 140 4.31 7.99 -4.36
C GLY A 140 3.97 8.33 -5.81
N THR A 141 4.94 8.87 -6.56
CA THR A 141 4.79 9.18 -7.99
C THR A 141 5.05 7.99 -8.92
N GLY A 142 5.62 6.89 -8.40
CA GLY A 142 6.05 5.77 -9.23
C GLY A 142 7.33 6.01 -10.04
N GLU A 143 8.08 7.09 -9.75
CA GLU A 143 9.43 7.28 -10.29
C GLU A 143 10.34 6.13 -9.85
N TRP A 144 10.19 5.71 -8.60
CA TRP A 144 10.81 4.51 -8.05
C TRP A 144 9.76 3.52 -7.61
N LEU A 145 10.10 2.24 -7.72
CA LEU A 145 9.28 1.14 -7.23
C LEU A 145 10.00 0.44 -6.10
N ALA A 146 9.28 0.17 -5.00
CA ALA A 146 9.79 -0.53 -3.84
C ALA A 146 9.48 -2.02 -3.92
N ALA A 147 10.38 -2.81 -3.36
CA ALA A 147 10.20 -4.24 -3.14
C ALA A 147 10.75 -4.63 -1.76
N TYR A 148 10.46 -5.83 -1.33
CA TYR A 148 10.90 -6.35 -0.04
C TYR A 148 11.60 -7.70 -0.22
N ALA A 149 12.83 -7.81 0.25
CA ALA A 149 13.64 -9.02 0.19
C ALA A 149 14.06 -9.41 1.60
N LEU A 150 13.29 -10.29 2.26
CA LEU A 150 13.51 -10.72 3.64
C LEU A 150 14.11 -12.11 3.72
N THR A 151 13.64 -13.04 2.90
CA THR A 151 13.98 -14.46 2.98
C THR A 151 15.43 -14.71 2.57
N GLU A 152 16.15 -15.44 3.40
CA GLU A 152 17.50 -15.96 3.12
C GLU A 152 17.46 -17.49 3.01
N ALA A 153 18.53 -18.12 2.51
CA ALA A 153 18.62 -19.57 2.39
C ALA A 153 18.41 -20.29 3.73
N GLY A 154 18.79 -19.68 4.83
CA GLY A 154 18.67 -20.21 6.21
C GLY A 154 17.58 -19.56 7.07
N SER A 155 16.81 -18.63 6.51
CA SER A 155 15.84 -17.83 7.26
C SER A 155 14.59 -17.56 6.41
N GLY A 156 13.52 -18.29 6.66
CA GLY A 156 12.21 -18.11 6.05
C GLY A 156 11.21 -17.62 7.11
N SER A 157 10.38 -18.54 7.63
CA SER A 157 9.41 -18.23 8.69
C SER A 157 10.03 -17.65 9.96
N ASP A 158 11.24 -18.08 10.29
CA ASP A 158 12.05 -17.45 11.34
C ASP A 158 12.86 -16.28 10.76
N ALA A 159 12.19 -15.16 10.51
CA ALA A 159 12.79 -13.95 9.95
C ALA A 159 13.86 -13.32 10.86
N LEU A 160 13.82 -13.58 12.17
CA LEU A 160 14.83 -13.10 13.12
C LEU A 160 16.13 -13.87 13.03
N ALA A 161 16.16 -15.02 12.37
CA ALA A 161 17.37 -15.81 12.10
C ALA A 161 18.18 -15.31 10.91
N ALA A 162 17.81 -14.17 10.29
CA ALA A 162 18.55 -13.56 9.19
C ALA A 162 20.01 -13.27 9.57
N LYS A 163 20.95 -13.58 8.67
CA LYS A 163 22.39 -13.48 8.88
C LYS A 163 23.10 -12.53 7.92
N THR A 164 22.37 -11.97 6.95
CA THR A 164 22.94 -10.99 6.02
C THR A 164 23.50 -9.80 6.80
N THR A 165 24.72 -9.44 6.46
CA THR A 165 25.41 -8.27 7.04
C THR A 165 25.74 -7.28 5.92
N ALA A 166 25.72 -6.00 6.26
CA ALA A 166 26.19 -4.92 5.39
C ALA A 166 27.50 -4.36 5.98
N VAL A 167 28.52 -4.27 5.12
CA VAL A 167 29.80 -3.66 5.49
C VAL A 167 29.98 -2.43 4.60
N LEU A 168 30.30 -1.30 5.23
CA LEU A 168 30.61 -0.07 4.51
C LEU A 168 31.97 -0.23 3.83
N ASP A 169 32.01 -0.05 2.51
CA ASP A 169 33.23 -0.14 1.68
C ASP A 169 33.27 1.11 0.76
N GLY A 170 33.83 2.20 1.30
CA GLY A 170 33.87 3.49 0.66
C GLY A 170 32.75 4.44 1.13
N ASP A 171 32.53 5.53 0.35
CA ASP A 171 31.53 6.58 0.64
C ASP A 171 30.10 6.16 0.25
#